data_270c07dbc64220ba09d9f78d7cfad0fb
#
_entry.id   270c07dbc64220ba09d9f78d7cfad0fb
#
_cell.length_a   1.000
_cell.length_b   1.000
_cell.length_c   1.000
_cell.angle_alpha   90.00
_cell.angle_beta   90.00
_cell.angle_gamma   90.00
#
_symmetry.space_group_name_H-M   'P 1'
#
loop_
_entity.id
_entity.type
_entity.pdbx_description
1 polymer ?
#
loop_
_entity_poly.entity_id
_entity_poly.type
_entity_poly.pdbx_seq_one_letter_code
_entity_poly.pdbx_strand_id
1 'polypeptide(L)'
;MILILLTILKECRMNPIAKDLNNIINGSNPHIFEMLSNMGKELFFPKGILSQSAEAKQKADKINATIGIAKEGKSVLSLSSVTKYIKDIEPDDYLTYAPSFGLLALRNKWKADLYKKNPTLKNKEISLPVVTSGITHGVSILSDMWIDSDDVIVMPDMMWGNYNMTFCVRNNARIVHYKAYDDNLTRFNIDSFEQVIRQQAEENDKIITILNFPHNPSGYSLSVTEAKRVAGILIDIAQKGTNVVAACDDAYFGLFYEEETSRESIFSQLAGADKRLVAVKLDGATKEDYAWGLRIGFITYGVSGADNTVLEALEKKTAGCIRGNISNASHLSQTILLKSMADENYEIYKQEKFELLKKRALKIKKVLKNPKFNDFFDVYPFNSGYFMCIRLKDVDAEVLRVHLLDNYGTGLISFGEKNIRVAFSCLEENDVDILFDYILSGINDLRNG
;
A
#
# COMPACT_ATOMS: atom_id res chain seq x y z
N MET A 1 -6.87 12.70 -38.04
CA MET A 1 -5.95 11.66 -37.51
C MET A 1 -4.75 12.26 -36.77
N ILE A 2 -4.30 13.48 -37.04
CA ILE A 2 -3.19 14.15 -36.32
C ILE A 2 -3.67 14.82 -35.00
N LEU A 3 -4.95 15.19 -34.88
CA LEU A 3 -5.49 15.84 -33.67
C LEU A 3 -5.81 14.85 -32.53
N ILE A 4 -5.93 13.57 -32.82
CA ILE A 4 -6.19 12.52 -31.80
C ILE A 4 -4.88 12.01 -31.16
N LEU A 5 -3.74 12.11 -31.86
CA LEU A 5 -2.43 11.79 -31.32
C LEU A 5 -1.89 12.83 -30.30
N LEU A 6 -2.42 14.05 -30.31
CA LEU A 6 -2.01 15.13 -29.39
C LEU A 6 -2.68 15.08 -28.01
N THR A 7 -3.68 14.23 -27.82
CA THR A 7 -4.39 14.09 -26.54
C THR A 7 -3.82 12.96 -25.65
N ILE A 8 -2.90 12.14 -26.16
CA ILE A 8 -2.30 10.98 -25.45
C ILE A 8 -0.93 11.31 -24.86
N LEU A 9 -0.26 12.35 -25.31
CA LEU A 9 0.94 12.88 -24.68
C LEU A 9 0.53 13.84 -23.54
N LYS A 10 -0.06 13.33 -22.46
CA LYS A 10 0.14 13.98 -21.17
C LYS A 10 1.62 13.77 -20.82
N GLU A 11 2.47 14.66 -21.34
CA GLU A 11 3.79 14.90 -20.74
C GLU A 11 3.62 14.82 -19.22
N CYS A 12 4.51 14.13 -18.54
CA CYS A 12 4.65 14.25 -17.10
C CYS A 12 4.99 15.72 -16.81
N ARG A 13 3.97 16.58 -16.77
CA ARG A 13 4.17 18.00 -16.44
C ARG A 13 4.66 18.02 -15.01
N MET A 14 5.82 18.63 -14.83
CA MET A 14 6.37 18.92 -13.51
C MET A 14 5.25 19.33 -12.54
N ASN A 15 5.21 18.68 -11.39
CA ASN A 15 4.20 18.96 -10.37
C ASN A 15 4.24 20.46 -9.98
N PRO A 16 3.09 21.16 -9.88
CA PRO A 16 3.05 22.57 -9.51
C PRO A 16 3.85 22.90 -8.24
N ILE A 17 3.82 22.00 -7.23
CA ILE A 17 4.59 22.20 -5.99
C ILE A 17 6.11 22.16 -6.27
N ALA A 18 6.57 21.21 -7.09
CA ALA A 18 7.98 21.15 -7.49
C ALA A 18 8.38 22.43 -8.26
N LYS A 19 7.51 22.90 -9.17
CA LYS A 19 7.73 24.14 -9.91
C LYS A 19 7.84 25.36 -8.99
N ASP A 20 6.98 25.47 -7.99
CA ASP A 20 7.03 26.56 -7.01
C ASP A 20 8.32 26.54 -6.22
N LEU A 21 8.76 25.37 -5.74
CA LEU A 21 10.04 25.20 -5.05
C LEU A 21 11.22 25.59 -5.96
N ASN A 22 11.20 25.19 -7.21
CA ASN A 22 12.20 25.54 -8.20
C ASN A 22 12.24 27.08 -8.43
N ASN A 23 11.09 27.74 -8.52
CA ASN A 23 11.00 29.20 -8.68
C ASN A 23 11.61 29.91 -7.47
N ILE A 24 11.35 29.44 -6.25
CA ILE A 24 11.94 30.01 -5.02
C ILE A 24 13.47 29.85 -5.04
N ILE A 25 13.98 28.66 -5.35
CA ILE A 25 15.42 28.38 -5.39
C ILE A 25 16.08 29.23 -6.48
N ASN A 26 15.56 29.20 -7.69
CA ASN A 26 16.09 29.93 -8.84
C ASN A 26 16.05 31.45 -8.63
N GLY A 27 14.96 31.96 -8.06
CA GLY A 27 14.81 33.38 -7.77
C GLY A 27 15.76 33.89 -6.67
N SER A 28 16.13 33.03 -5.73
CA SER A 28 17.06 33.33 -4.65
C SER A 28 18.52 33.12 -5.06
N ASN A 29 18.81 32.01 -5.73
CA ASN A 29 20.15 31.66 -6.22
C ASN A 29 20.08 30.75 -7.44
N PRO A 30 20.18 31.28 -8.68
CA PRO A 30 20.12 30.50 -9.90
C PRO A 30 21.17 29.38 -9.98
N HIS A 31 22.34 29.60 -9.40
CA HIS A 31 23.41 28.58 -9.43
C HIS A 31 23.05 27.33 -8.61
N ILE A 32 22.34 27.48 -7.50
CA ILE A 32 21.82 26.34 -6.75
C ILE A 32 20.81 25.56 -7.59
N PHE A 33 19.91 26.27 -8.27
CA PHE A 33 18.94 25.65 -9.18
C PHE A 33 19.60 24.87 -10.33
N GLU A 34 20.63 25.48 -10.96
CA GLU A 34 21.41 24.82 -12.03
C GLU A 34 22.08 23.54 -11.57
N MET A 35 22.60 23.52 -10.33
CA MET A 35 23.27 22.34 -9.73
C MET A 35 22.31 21.20 -9.35
N LEU A 36 21.01 21.44 -9.24
CA LEU A 36 20.04 20.34 -8.99
C LEU A 36 20.04 19.36 -10.16
N SER A 37 20.08 18.07 -9.85
CA SER A 37 19.83 17.01 -10.84
C SER A 37 18.42 17.13 -11.43
N ASN A 38 18.16 16.46 -12.56
CA ASN A 38 16.79 16.42 -13.13
C ASN A 38 15.79 15.87 -12.11
N MET A 39 16.12 14.78 -11.44
CA MET A 39 15.30 14.24 -10.35
C MET A 39 15.13 15.28 -9.21
N GLY A 40 16.19 15.97 -8.80
CA GLY A 40 16.13 16.99 -7.75
C GLY A 40 15.14 18.11 -8.08
N LYS A 41 15.05 18.51 -9.36
CA LYS A 41 14.07 19.49 -9.84
C LYS A 41 12.62 18.98 -9.84
N GLU A 42 12.42 17.67 -10.00
CA GLU A 42 11.08 17.05 -9.98
C GLU A 42 10.59 16.74 -8.57
N LEU A 43 11.48 16.63 -7.57
CA LEU A 43 11.12 16.27 -6.21
C LEU A 43 10.32 17.38 -5.49
N PHE A 44 9.34 16.98 -4.72
CA PHE A 44 8.54 17.85 -3.85
C PHE A 44 8.02 17.05 -2.65
N PHE A 45 7.62 17.74 -1.58
CA PHE A 45 6.87 17.10 -0.50
C PHE A 45 5.37 17.15 -0.82
N PRO A 46 4.70 16.01 -1.04
CA PRO A 46 3.32 15.99 -1.50
C PRO A 46 2.35 16.54 -0.45
N LYS A 47 1.47 17.43 -0.85
CA LYS A 47 0.27 17.77 -0.09
C LYS A 47 -0.73 16.63 -0.23
N GLY A 48 -1.24 16.10 0.87
CA GLY A 48 -2.15 14.97 0.85
C GLY A 48 -2.27 14.33 2.23
N ILE A 49 -2.28 13.02 2.31
CA ILE A 49 -2.50 12.27 3.56
C ILE A 49 -1.63 12.77 4.73
N LEU A 50 -0.35 13.04 4.50
CA LEU A 50 0.56 13.49 5.57
C LEU A 50 0.23 14.90 6.05
N SER A 51 -0.04 15.84 5.16
CA SER A 51 -0.42 17.22 5.53
C SER A 51 -1.79 17.27 6.20
N GLN A 52 -2.78 16.55 5.65
CA GLN A 52 -4.11 16.43 6.24
C GLN A 52 -4.05 15.76 7.62
N SER A 53 -3.23 14.73 7.78
CA SER A 53 -3.03 14.06 9.08
C SER A 53 -2.33 14.97 10.09
N ALA A 54 -1.39 15.83 9.66
CA ALA A 54 -0.73 16.79 10.51
C ALA A 54 -1.70 17.90 10.98
N GLU A 55 -2.55 18.39 10.08
CA GLU A 55 -3.60 19.34 10.41
C GLU A 55 -4.63 18.73 11.38
N ALA A 56 -5.10 17.50 11.11
CA ALA A 56 -6.00 16.80 11.99
C ALA A 56 -5.39 16.53 13.37
N LYS A 57 -4.09 16.29 13.47
CA LYS A 57 -3.39 16.13 14.76
C LYS A 57 -3.46 17.39 15.62
N GLN A 58 -3.53 18.55 15.00
CA GLN A 58 -3.61 19.84 15.70
C GLN A 58 -5.03 20.24 16.06
N LYS A 59 -6.00 19.95 15.19
CA LYS A 59 -7.37 20.48 15.27
C LYS A 59 -8.44 19.44 15.63
N ALA A 60 -8.23 18.16 15.35
CA ALA A 60 -9.21 17.13 15.63
C ALA A 60 -9.17 16.75 17.11
N ASP A 61 -10.01 17.37 17.91
CA ASP A 61 -10.09 17.17 19.36
C ASP A 61 -11.06 16.05 19.77
N LYS A 62 -11.96 15.63 18.88
CA LYS A 62 -12.94 14.57 19.13
C LYS A 62 -12.56 13.26 18.45
N ILE A 63 -12.46 13.24 17.12
CA ILE A 63 -12.19 12.03 16.34
C ILE A 63 -11.08 12.31 15.34
N ASN A 64 -10.04 11.47 15.33
CA ASN A 64 -8.99 11.52 14.31
C ASN A 64 -8.85 10.15 13.63
N ALA A 65 -9.44 10.01 12.45
CA ALA A 65 -9.45 8.80 11.63
C ALA A 65 -8.63 8.99 10.33
N THR A 66 -7.49 9.65 10.43
CA THR A 66 -6.65 10.00 9.27
C THR A 66 -5.50 9.04 9.02
N ILE A 67 -4.77 8.61 10.06
CA ILE A 67 -3.48 7.94 9.94
C ILE A 67 -3.61 6.42 9.79
N GLY A 68 -2.70 5.81 9.02
CA GLY A 68 -2.66 4.36 8.79
C GLY A 68 -1.97 3.57 9.92
N ILE A 69 -2.27 3.88 11.17
CA ILE A 69 -1.91 3.08 12.35
C ILE A 69 -3.19 2.55 13.00
N ALA A 70 -3.07 1.55 13.87
CA ALA A 70 -4.18 1.12 14.70
C ALA A 70 -4.01 1.64 16.13
N LYS A 71 -5.10 1.94 16.81
CA LYS A 71 -5.11 2.40 18.20
C LYS A 71 -5.95 1.49 19.08
N GLU A 72 -5.64 1.49 20.35
CA GLU A 72 -6.42 0.87 21.41
C GLU A 72 -6.51 1.89 22.56
N GLY A 73 -7.68 2.45 22.77
CA GLY A 73 -7.85 3.66 23.57
C GLY A 73 -7.04 4.83 23.02
N LYS A 74 -6.30 5.49 23.91
CA LYS A 74 -5.42 6.63 23.55
C LYS A 74 -4.04 6.19 23.03
N SER A 75 -3.70 4.92 23.14
CA SER A 75 -2.38 4.39 22.81
C SER A 75 -2.34 3.76 21.42
N VAL A 76 -1.13 3.61 20.89
CA VAL A 76 -0.89 2.81 19.70
C VAL A 76 -1.12 1.33 20.05
N LEU A 77 -1.88 0.63 19.21
CA LEU A 77 -2.06 -0.81 19.33
C LEU A 77 -0.72 -1.51 19.15
N SER A 78 -0.40 -2.47 20.03
CA SER A 78 0.89 -3.16 19.98
C SER A 78 0.76 -4.63 20.38
N LEU A 79 1.68 -5.46 19.92
CA LEU A 79 1.84 -6.81 20.40
C LEU A 79 2.70 -6.83 21.66
N SER A 80 2.27 -7.57 22.68
CA SER A 80 3.06 -7.75 23.91
C SER A 80 4.39 -8.43 23.63
N SER A 81 4.47 -9.33 22.66
CA SER A 81 5.70 -9.96 22.19
C SER A 81 6.69 -8.97 21.56
N VAL A 82 6.23 -7.89 20.93
CA VAL A 82 7.11 -6.81 20.43
C VAL A 82 7.64 -5.97 21.57
N THR A 83 6.76 -5.50 22.46
CA THR A 83 7.15 -4.58 23.56
C THR A 83 8.02 -5.23 24.62
N LYS A 84 7.81 -6.52 24.91
CA LYS A 84 8.57 -7.34 25.87
C LYS A 84 10.07 -7.34 25.54
N TYR A 85 10.42 -7.49 24.26
CA TYR A 85 11.82 -7.66 23.86
C TYR A 85 12.58 -6.37 23.58
N ILE A 86 11.97 -5.20 23.70
CA ILE A 86 12.70 -3.91 23.52
C ILE A 86 13.77 -3.70 24.60
N LYS A 87 13.58 -4.24 25.80
CA LYS A 87 14.46 -3.99 26.95
C LYS A 87 15.57 -5.04 27.14
N ASP A 88 15.40 -6.24 26.57
CA ASP A 88 16.26 -7.41 26.85
C ASP A 88 16.95 -7.89 25.56
N ILE A 89 17.76 -7.00 24.95
CA ILE A 89 18.55 -7.32 23.75
C ILE A 89 20.00 -7.07 24.08
N GLU A 90 20.85 -8.05 23.78
CA GLU A 90 22.31 -7.92 23.98
C GLU A 90 22.90 -6.91 22.98
N PRO A 91 23.93 -6.11 23.38
CA PRO A 91 24.54 -5.10 22.52
C PRO A 91 24.96 -5.60 21.14
N ASP A 92 25.44 -6.82 21.02
CA ASP A 92 25.87 -7.42 19.75
C ASP A 92 24.69 -7.63 18.77
N ASP A 93 23.48 -7.79 19.30
CA ASP A 93 22.25 -8.02 18.54
C ASP A 93 21.59 -6.71 18.04
N TYR A 94 22.15 -5.53 18.36
CA TYR A 94 21.56 -4.27 17.89
C TYR A 94 22.55 -3.15 17.55
N LEU A 95 23.79 -3.20 18.05
CA LEU A 95 24.83 -2.18 17.75
C LEU A 95 25.64 -2.51 16.51
N THR A 96 25.74 -3.78 16.11
CA THR A 96 26.44 -4.18 14.92
C THR A 96 25.60 -3.98 13.66
N TYR A 97 26.24 -3.92 12.49
CA TYR A 97 25.52 -3.88 11.22
C TYR A 97 24.85 -5.24 10.95
N ALA A 98 23.59 -5.22 10.57
CA ALA A 98 22.98 -6.39 9.95
C ALA A 98 23.55 -6.60 8.53
N PRO A 99 23.56 -7.84 7.99
CA PRO A 99 23.87 -8.04 6.57
C PRO A 99 22.91 -7.26 5.67
N SER A 100 23.36 -6.83 4.48
CA SER A 100 22.49 -6.14 3.51
C SER A 100 21.28 -6.98 3.06
N PHE A 101 21.38 -8.30 3.14
CA PHE A 101 20.24 -9.22 2.94
C PHE A 101 19.25 -9.23 4.10
N GLY A 102 19.66 -8.81 5.28
CA GLY A 102 18.98 -9.01 6.57
C GLY A 102 19.48 -10.25 7.31
N LEU A 103 19.08 -10.39 8.58
CA LEU A 103 19.44 -11.52 9.44
C LEU A 103 18.91 -12.83 8.86
N LEU A 104 19.80 -13.80 8.66
CA LEU A 104 19.45 -15.09 8.05
C LEU A 104 18.35 -15.83 8.84
N ALA A 105 18.41 -15.79 10.16
CA ALA A 105 17.40 -16.41 11.03
C ALA A 105 16.01 -15.78 10.79
N LEU A 106 15.92 -14.46 10.69
CA LEU A 106 14.66 -13.76 10.41
C LEU A 106 14.13 -14.08 9.00
N ARG A 107 14.99 -14.08 8.00
CA ARG A 107 14.64 -14.41 6.62
C ARG A 107 14.08 -15.84 6.50
N ASN A 108 14.72 -16.80 7.16
CA ASN A 108 14.25 -18.20 7.20
C ASN A 108 12.89 -18.32 7.91
N LYS A 109 12.74 -17.64 9.06
CA LYS A 109 11.47 -17.64 9.80
C LYS A 109 10.35 -17.03 8.99
N TRP A 110 10.61 -15.90 8.30
CA TRP A 110 9.62 -15.25 7.44
C TRP A 110 9.23 -16.11 6.23
N LYS A 111 10.21 -16.77 5.59
CA LYS A 111 9.94 -17.72 4.48
C LYS A 111 9.06 -18.89 4.95
N ALA A 112 9.34 -19.45 6.11
CA ALA A 112 8.51 -20.52 6.67
C ALA A 112 7.06 -20.05 6.93
N ASP A 113 6.89 -18.83 7.46
CA ASP A 113 5.58 -18.24 7.66
C ASP A 113 4.86 -17.91 6.33
N LEU A 114 5.57 -17.53 5.28
CA LEU A 114 4.98 -17.34 3.95
C LEU A 114 4.33 -18.63 3.44
N TYR A 115 4.99 -19.77 3.57
CA TYR A 115 4.41 -21.07 3.17
C TYR A 115 3.22 -21.47 4.06
N LYS A 116 3.29 -21.18 5.38
CA LYS A 116 2.18 -21.43 6.31
C LYS A 116 0.93 -20.61 5.94
N LYS A 117 1.13 -19.32 5.63
CA LYS A 117 0.04 -18.38 5.32
C LYS A 117 -0.49 -18.51 3.90
N ASN A 118 0.26 -19.12 3.00
CA ASN A 118 -0.07 -19.27 1.59
C ASN A 118 0.08 -20.73 1.13
N PRO A 119 -0.87 -21.62 1.47
CA PRO A 119 -0.81 -23.04 1.13
C PRO A 119 -0.62 -23.34 -0.37
N THR A 120 -1.08 -22.46 -1.27
CA THR A 120 -0.87 -22.55 -2.72
C THR A 120 0.61 -22.48 -3.12
N LEU A 121 1.51 -21.98 -2.25
CA LEU A 121 2.96 -22.03 -2.45
C LEU A 121 3.56 -23.43 -2.24
N LYS A 122 2.81 -24.39 -1.71
CA LYS A 122 3.29 -25.77 -1.53
C LYS A 122 3.85 -26.30 -2.85
N ASN A 123 5.08 -26.81 -2.79
CA ASN A 123 5.83 -27.32 -3.95
C ASN A 123 6.26 -26.23 -4.99
N LYS A 124 6.18 -24.95 -4.64
CA LYS A 124 6.74 -23.87 -5.44
C LYS A 124 8.01 -23.34 -4.78
N GLU A 125 9.04 -23.11 -5.58
CA GLU A 125 10.24 -22.46 -5.08
C GLU A 125 10.09 -20.93 -5.13
N ILE A 126 10.46 -20.28 -4.01
CA ILE A 126 10.54 -18.82 -3.89
C ILE A 126 11.91 -18.44 -3.30
N SER A 127 12.36 -17.23 -3.58
CA SER A 127 13.59 -16.71 -2.98
C SER A 127 13.52 -16.68 -1.46
N LEU A 128 14.67 -16.63 -0.81
CA LEU A 128 14.71 -16.25 0.60
C LEU A 128 14.40 -14.75 0.70
N PRO A 129 13.43 -14.32 1.54
CA PRO A 129 13.07 -12.91 1.66
C PRO A 129 14.27 -12.02 1.99
N VAL A 130 14.43 -10.90 1.31
CA VAL A 130 15.46 -9.90 1.62
C VAL A 130 14.82 -8.79 2.44
N VAL A 131 15.46 -8.41 3.56
CA VAL A 131 14.90 -7.43 4.51
C VAL A 131 15.08 -6.01 3.98
N THR A 132 14.00 -5.23 3.97
CA THR A 132 13.98 -3.83 3.59
C THR A 132 13.59 -2.93 4.77
N SER A 133 13.87 -1.64 4.68
CA SER A 133 13.43 -0.65 5.68
C SER A 133 11.96 -0.26 5.48
N GLY A 134 11.06 -1.25 5.70
CA GLY A 134 9.63 -1.17 5.44
C GLY A 134 9.28 -1.35 3.95
N ILE A 135 8.00 -1.53 3.67
CA ILE A 135 7.49 -1.79 2.31
C ILE A 135 7.78 -0.63 1.35
N THR A 136 7.74 0.62 1.81
CA THR A 136 8.12 1.78 0.98
C THR A 136 9.53 1.64 0.39
N HIS A 137 10.49 1.14 1.18
CA HIS A 137 11.83 0.83 0.67
C HIS A 137 11.80 -0.36 -0.30
N GLY A 138 10.98 -1.39 -0.01
CA GLY A 138 10.75 -2.50 -0.96
C GLY A 138 10.21 -2.01 -2.31
N VAL A 139 9.25 -1.07 -2.32
CA VAL A 139 8.74 -0.43 -3.54
C VAL A 139 9.85 0.36 -4.27
N SER A 140 10.73 1.04 -3.54
CA SER A 140 11.90 1.72 -4.14
C SER A 140 12.87 0.73 -4.80
N ILE A 141 13.17 -0.38 -4.12
CA ILE A 141 14.01 -1.45 -4.68
C ILE A 141 13.36 -2.11 -5.90
N LEU A 142 12.03 -2.35 -5.86
CA LEU A 142 11.28 -2.81 -7.02
C LEU A 142 11.47 -1.86 -8.21
N SER A 143 11.38 -0.56 -7.96
CA SER A 143 11.58 0.47 -8.98
C SER A 143 13.00 0.41 -9.56
N ASP A 144 14.01 0.39 -8.71
CA ASP A 144 15.42 0.35 -9.14
C ASP A 144 15.77 -0.93 -9.92
N MET A 145 15.10 -2.06 -9.65
CA MET A 145 15.43 -3.34 -10.28
C MET A 145 14.64 -3.64 -11.56
N TRP A 146 13.44 -3.11 -11.70
CA TRP A 146 12.49 -3.58 -12.72
C TRP A 146 11.89 -2.49 -13.59
N ILE A 147 12.11 -1.22 -13.25
CA ILE A 147 11.46 -0.09 -13.92
C ILE A 147 12.51 0.81 -14.56
N ASP A 148 12.47 0.89 -15.88
CA ASP A 148 13.21 1.86 -16.68
C ASP A 148 12.35 3.09 -16.98
N SER A 149 13.00 4.17 -17.49
CA SER A 149 12.29 5.34 -18.00
C SER A 149 11.33 4.91 -19.12
N ASP A 150 10.14 5.50 -19.12
CA ASP A 150 9.06 5.25 -20.07
C ASP A 150 8.36 3.90 -19.97
N ASP A 151 8.78 3.00 -19.06
CA ASP A 151 8.03 1.78 -18.76
C ASP A 151 6.58 2.08 -18.36
N VAL A 152 5.68 1.16 -18.73
CA VAL A 152 4.26 1.25 -18.39
C VAL A 152 3.95 0.44 -17.15
N ILE A 153 3.32 1.11 -16.20
CA ILE A 153 2.82 0.49 -14.96
C ILE A 153 1.30 0.57 -14.95
N VAL A 154 0.63 -0.57 -14.97
CA VAL A 154 -0.83 -0.65 -14.92
C VAL A 154 -1.28 -0.70 -13.48
N MET A 155 -2.07 0.28 -13.06
CA MET A 155 -2.53 0.45 -11.67
C MET A 155 -3.99 0.92 -11.61
N PRO A 156 -4.72 0.72 -10.48
CA PRO A 156 -6.05 1.28 -10.33
C PRO A 156 -6.02 2.82 -10.28
N ASP A 157 -7.14 3.44 -10.61
CA ASP A 157 -7.37 4.89 -10.48
C ASP A 157 -7.38 5.37 -9.02
N MET A 158 -7.73 4.48 -8.09
CA MET A 158 -7.58 4.68 -6.66
C MET A 158 -6.32 3.93 -6.18
N MET A 159 -5.33 4.66 -5.73
CA MET A 159 -4.05 4.05 -5.31
C MET A 159 -3.38 4.85 -4.20
N TRP A 160 -2.39 4.24 -3.56
CA TRP A 160 -1.53 4.95 -2.63
C TRP A 160 -0.63 5.96 -3.38
N GLY A 161 -0.82 7.26 -3.09
CA GLY A 161 -0.19 8.33 -3.85
C GLY A 161 1.35 8.30 -3.88
N ASN A 162 2.01 7.58 -2.96
CA ASN A 162 3.46 7.47 -2.95
C ASN A 162 4.04 6.66 -4.13
N TYR A 163 3.23 5.86 -4.82
CA TYR A 163 3.66 5.20 -6.05
C TYR A 163 4.05 6.22 -7.13
N ASN A 164 3.33 7.35 -7.24
CA ASN A 164 3.70 8.42 -8.16
C ASN A 164 5.11 8.97 -7.88
N MET A 165 5.45 9.20 -6.60
CA MET A 165 6.78 9.67 -6.21
C MET A 165 7.87 8.66 -6.60
N THR A 166 7.61 7.38 -6.41
CA THR A 166 8.61 6.34 -6.65
C THR A 166 8.75 6.02 -8.13
N PHE A 167 7.65 5.91 -8.86
CA PHE A 167 7.69 5.42 -10.24
C PHE A 167 7.77 6.55 -11.27
N CYS A 168 6.94 7.58 -11.13
CA CYS A 168 6.91 8.67 -12.11
C CYS A 168 8.00 9.71 -11.83
N VAL A 169 8.05 10.26 -10.60
CA VAL A 169 8.97 11.36 -10.28
C VAL A 169 10.44 10.90 -10.27
N ARG A 170 10.72 9.72 -9.69
CA ARG A 170 12.09 9.23 -9.59
C ARG A 170 12.60 8.51 -10.84
N ASN A 171 11.75 7.71 -11.48
CA ASN A 171 12.17 6.84 -12.60
C ASN A 171 11.57 7.22 -13.94
N ASN A 172 10.76 8.29 -14.01
CA ASN A 172 10.10 8.75 -15.24
C ASN A 172 9.26 7.66 -15.93
N ALA A 173 8.71 6.71 -15.15
CA ALA A 173 7.80 5.72 -15.66
C ALA A 173 6.39 6.28 -15.84
N ARG A 174 5.58 5.64 -16.65
CA ARG A 174 4.22 6.06 -16.99
C ARG A 174 3.20 5.16 -16.32
N ILE A 175 2.31 5.72 -15.50
CA ILE A 175 1.20 4.97 -14.92
C ILE A 175 -0.02 5.06 -15.84
N VAL A 176 -0.60 3.90 -16.17
CA VAL A 176 -1.86 3.76 -16.90
C VAL A 176 -2.91 3.20 -15.95
N HIS A 177 -4.02 3.92 -15.82
CA HIS A 177 -5.05 3.59 -14.85
C HIS A 177 -6.19 2.77 -15.44
N TYR A 178 -6.65 1.78 -14.66
CA TYR A 178 -7.95 1.14 -14.85
C TYR A 178 -8.91 1.55 -13.73
N LYS A 179 -10.24 1.48 -13.98
CA LYS A 179 -11.23 1.74 -12.94
C LYS A 179 -11.21 0.61 -11.92
N ALA A 180 -10.88 0.92 -10.66
CA ALA A 180 -10.78 -0.06 -9.58
C ALA A 180 -12.10 -0.76 -9.26
N TYR A 181 -13.21 -0.04 -9.38
CA TYR A 181 -14.55 -0.54 -9.02
C TYR A 181 -15.54 -0.33 -10.16
N ASP A 182 -16.58 -1.17 -10.18
CA ASP A 182 -17.72 -0.96 -11.07
C ASP A 182 -18.47 0.34 -10.71
N ASP A 183 -19.31 0.83 -11.64
CA ASP A 183 -19.98 2.12 -11.46
C ASP A 183 -20.92 2.14 -10.24
N ASN A 184 -21.44 0.97 -9.85
CA ASN A 184 -22.31 0.78 -8.70
C ASN A 184 -21.55 0.55 -7.37
N LEU A 185 -20.22 0.52 -7.40
CA LEU A 185 -19.33 0.26 -6.26
C LEU A 185 -19.64 -1.05 -5.52
N THR A 186 -19.98 -2.10 -6.26
CA THR A 186 -20.34 -3.39 -5.67
C THR A 186 -19.18 -4.36 -5.57
N ARG A 187 -18.20 -4.26 -6.49
CA ARG A 187 -17.07 -5.19 -6.61
C ARG A 187 -15.88 -4.56 -7.32
N PHE A 188 -14.76 -5.25 -7.23
CA PHE A 188 -13.58 -4.93 -8.02
C PHE A 188 -13.87 -5.10 -9.52
N ASN A 189 -13.44 -4.12 -10.34
CA ASN A 189 -13.71 -4.10 -11.78
C ASN A 189 -12.64 -4.87 -12.56
N ILE A 190 -12.73 -6.20 -12.52
CA ILE A 190 -11.77 -7.08 -13.21
C ILE A 190 -11.82 -6.86 -14.73
N ASP A 191 -12.98 -6.51 -15.28
CA ASP A 191 -13.15 -6.31 -16.73
C ASP A 191 -12.35 -5.08 -17.18
N SER A 192 -12.38 -3.98 -16.41
CA SER A 192 -11.54 -2.80 -16.66
C SER A 192 -10.04 -3.12 -16.51
N PHE A 193 -9.67 -3.87 -15.46
CA PHE A 193 -8.30 -4.36 -15.31
C PHE A 193 -7.85 -5.18 -16.52
N GLU A 194 -8.64 -6.17 -16.94
CA GLU A 194 -8.33 -7.04 -18.07
C GLU A 194 -8.19 -6.26 -19.37
N GLN A 195 -9.14 -5.35 -19.65
CA GLN A 195 -9.11 -4.51 -20.84
C GLN A 195 -7.83 -3.68 -20.93
N VAL A 196 -7.52 -2.94 -19.86
CA VAL A 196 -6.37 -2.03 -19.87
C VAL A 196 -5.05 -2.79 -19.93
N ILE A 197 -4.89 -3.86 -19.13
CA ILE A 197 -3.61 -4.56 -19.08
C ILE A 197 -3.34 -5.34 -20.38
N ARG A 198 -4.37 -5.88 -21.05
CA ARG A 198 -4.21 -6.52 -22.37
C ARG A 198 -3.86 -5.50 -23.44
N GLN A 199 -4.52 -4.35 -23.46
CA GLN A 199 -4.15 -3.27 -24.38
C GLN A 199 -2.69 -2.88 -24.22
N GLN A 200 -2.24 -2.69 -22.97
CA GLN A 200 -0.84 -2.31 -22.73
C GLN A 200 0.13 -3.45 -23.10
N ALA A 201 -0.27 -4.71 -22.96
CA ALA A 201 0.55 -5.85 -23.37
C ALA A 201 0.68 -6.00 -24.91
N GLU A 202 -0.29 -5.49 -25.69
CA GLU A 202 -0.21 -5.42 -27.14
C GLU A 202 0.75 -4.32 -27.64
N GLU A 203 0.89 -3.25 -26.85
CA GLU A 203 1.69 -2.07 -27.20
C GLU A 203 3.13 -2.13 -26.67
N ASN A 204 3.43 -3.03 -25.72
CA ASN A 204 4.71 -3.07 -25.01
C ASN A 204 5.22 -4.51 -24.82
N ASP A 205 6.53 -4.71 -24.96
CA ASP A 205 7.18 -6.02 -24.72
C ASP A 205 7.25 -6.40 -23.24
N LYS A 206 7.13 -5.41 -22.35
CA LYS A 206 7.13 -5.56 -20.89
C LYS A 206 5.99 -4.73 -20.29
N ILE A 207 5.24 -5.33 -19.38
CA ILE A 207 4.27 -4.64 -18.54
C ILE A 207 4.57 -4.87 -17.06
N ILE A 208 4.26 -3.88 -16.27
CA ILE A 208 4.40 -3.93 -14.81
C ILE A 208 3.02 -3.66 -14.22
N THR A 209 2.64 -4.39 -13.18
CA THR A 209 1.42 -4.10 -12.41
C THR A 209 1.67 -4.21 -10.92
N ILE A 210 1.02 -3.35 -10.15
CA ILE A 210 1.04 -3.39 -8.69
C ILE A 210 -0.33 -3.84 -8.20
N LEU A 211 -0.36 -4.97 -7.51
CA LEU A 211 -1.54 -5.59 -6.93
C LEU A 211 -1.52 -5.34 -5.43
N ASN A 212 -2.20 -4.29 -4.98
CA ASN A 212 -2.25 -3.91 -3.57
C ASN A 212 -3.53 -4.43 -2.92
N PHE A 213 -3.44 -5.58 -2.23
CA PHE A 213 -4.57 -6.22 -1.54
C PHE A 213 -4.12 -6.81 -0.20
N PRO A 214 -4.76 -6.39 0.93
CA PRO A 214 -5.83 -5.41 1.11
C PRO A 214 -5.48 -4.03 0.58
N HIS A 215 -6.44 -3.42 -0.13
CA HIS A 215 -6.25 -2.21 -0.90
C HIS A 215 -6.21 -0.94 -0.04
N ASN A 216 -5.24 -0.09 -0.26
CA ASN A 216 -5.21 1.27 0.23
C ASN A 216 -5.52 2.23 -0.95
N PRO A 217 -6.67 2.96 -0.94
CA PRO A 217 -7.36 3.45 0.25
C PRO A 217 -8.68 2.75 0.64
N SER A 218 -9.22 1.84 -0.15
CA SER A 218 -10.61 1.38 0.03
C SER A 218 -10.83 0.31 1.10
N GLY A 219 -9.79 -0.46 1.47
CA GLY A 219 -9.92 -1.60 2.39
C GLY A 219 -10.53 -2.85 1.76
N TYR A 220 -10.42 -3.00 0.44
CA TYR A 220 -10.91 -4.17 -0.29
C TYR A 220 -9.82 -5.21 -0.50
N SER A 221 -10.17 -6.47 -0.40
CA SER A 221 -9.40 -7.61 -0.87
C SER A 221 -10.23 -8.48 -1.80
N LEU A 222 -9.56 -9.08 -2.76
CA LEU A 222 -10.18 -9.96 -3.73
C LEU A 222 -10.82 -11.18 -3.07
N SER A 223 -11.96 -11.61 -3.58
CA SER A 223 -12.50 -12.94 -3.31
C SER A 223 -11.61 -14.01 -3.95
N VAL A 224 -11.78 -15.26 -3.55
CA VAL A 224 -11.03 -16.39 -4.12
C VAL A 224 -11.21 -16.48 -5.65
N THR A 225 -12.42 -16.21 -6.15
CA THR A 225 -12.72 -16.25 -7.59
C THR A 225 -12.07 -15.08 -8.33
N GLU A 226 -12.13 -13.88 -7.78
CA GLU A 226 -11.47 -12.70 -8.35
C GLU A 226 -9.95 -12.85 -8.40
N ALA A 227 -9.33 -13.34 -7.31
CA ALA A 227 -7.90 -13.57 -7.26
C ALA A 227 -7.45 -14.58 -8.35
N LYS A 228 -8.19 -15.66 -8.53
CA LYS A 228 -7.92 -16.64 -9.61
C LYS A 228 -8.05 -16.01 -11.00
N ARG A 229 -9.07 -15.17 -11.23
CA ARG A 229 -9.27 -14.50 -12.52
C ARG A 229 -8.15 -13.49 -12.79
N VAL A 230 -7.79 -12.66 -11.85
CA VAL A 230 -6.67 -11.69 -11.99
C VAL A 230 -5.36 -12.42 -12.28
N ALA A 231 -5.04 -13.47 -11.52
CA ALA A 231 -3.86 -14.27 -11.78
C ALA A 231 -3.89 -14.92 -13.18
N GLY A 232 -5.03 -15.49 -13.58
CA GLY A 232 -5.22 -16.10 -14.90
C GLY A 232 -4.98 -15.13 -16.06
N ILE A 233 -5.43 -13.88 -15.94
CA ILE A 233 -5.20 -12.82 -16.94
C ILE A 233 -3.70 -12.56 -17.12
N LEU A 234 -2.95 -12.40 -16.02
CA LEU A 234 -1.51 -12.13 -16.05
C LEU A 234 -0.71 -13.31 -16.62
N ILE A 235 -1.10 -14.51 -16.25
CA ILE A 235 -0.47 -15.74 -16.76
C ILE A 235 -0.73 -15.90 -18.27
N ASP A 236 -1.96 -15.66 -18.73
CA ASP A 236 -2.31 -15.71 -20.17
C ASP A 236 -1.51 -14.67 -20.99
N ILE A 237 -1.34 -13.46 -20.47
CA ILE A 237 -0.50 -12.42 -21.10
C ILE A 237 0.95 -12.89 -21.23
N ALA A 238 1.52 -13.47 -20.17
CA ALA A 238 2.87 -14.01 -20.18
C ALA A 238 3.03 -15.15 -21.19
N GLN A 239 2.07 -16.07 -21.24
CA GLN A 239 2.05 -17.19 -22.19
C GLN A 239 1.93 -16.74 -23.64
N LYS A 240 1.32 -15.58 -23.90
CA LYS A 240 1.21 -14.97 -25.23
C LYS A 240 2.47 -14.22 -25.67
N GLY A 241 3.46 -14.08 -24.78
CA GLY A 241 4.79 -13.59 -25.17
C GLY A 241 5.23 -12.28 -24.54
N THR A 242 4.37 -11.56 -23.81
CA THR A 242 4.73 -10.33 -23.12
C THR A 242 5.41 -10.64 -21.78
N ASN A 243 6.47 -9.94 -21.44
CA ASN A 243 7.13 -10.05 -20.13
C ASN A 243 6.29 -9.31 -19.07
N VAL A 244 6.00 -9.99 -17.96
CA VAL A 244 5.14 -9.46 -16.90
C VAL A 244 5.90 -9.37 -15.59
N VAL A 245 5.92 -8.18 -14.98
CA VAL A 245 6.37 -7.99 -13.58
C VAL A 245 5.12 -7.70 -12.75
N ALA A 246 4.72 -8.67 -11.94
CA ALA A 246 3.57 -8.56 -11.05
C ALA A 246 4.03 -8.38 -9.60
N ALA A 247 3.95 -7.15 -9.08
CA ALA A 247 4.30 -6.84 -7.69
C ALA A 247 3.05 -6.87 -6.81
N CYS A 248 3.07 -7.74 -5.81
CA CYS A 248 2.02 -7.87 -4.81
C CYS A 248 2.40 -7.03 -3.59
N ASP A 249 1.79 -5.86 -3.42
CA ASP A 249 1.94 -5.03 -2.23
C ASP A 249 0.95 -5.50 -1.17
N ASP A 250 1.43 -6.35 -0.31
CA ASP A 250 0.70 -7.01 0.76
C ASP A 250 0.83 -6.26 2.10
N ALA A 251 0.85 -4.92 2.07
CA ALA A 251 1.07 -4.09 3.26
C ALA A 251 0.10 -4.38 4.41
N TYR A 252 -1.12 -4.83 4.11
CA TYR A 252 -2.18 -5.14 5.08
C TYR A 252 -2.54 -6.63 5.12
N PHE A 253 -1.64 -7.49 4.66
CA PHE A 253 -1.84 -8.93 4.63
C PHE A 253 -2.24 -9.48 6.02
N GLY A 254 -3.12 -10.48 6.03
CA GLY A 254 -3.64 -11.08 7.26
C GLY A 254 -4.88 -10.39 7.84
N LEU A 255 -5.19 -9.16 7.44
CA LEU A 255 -6.33 -8.39 7.96
C LEU A 255 -7.58 -8.59 7.09
N PHE A 256 -8.08 -9.82 7.02
CA PHE A 256 -9.24 -10.23 6.20
C PHE A 256 -10.43 -10.50 7.11
N TYR A 257 -11.50 -9.72 7.01
CA TYR A 257 -12.61 -9.73 7.97
C TYR A 257 -13.82 -10.55 7.52
N GLU A 258 -13.90 -10.89 6.23
CA GLU A 258 -15.00 -11.65 5.64
C GLU A 258 -14.55 -13.02 5.13
N GLU A 259 -15.45 -14.00 5.13
CA GLU A 259 -15.13 -15.38 4.79
C GLU A 259 -14.81 -15.58 3.30
N GLU A 260 -15.48 -14.83 2.42
CA GLU A 260 -15.33 -14.92 0.97
C GLU A 260 -13.99 -14.33 0.47
N THR A 261 -13.30 -13.55 1.31
CA THR A 261 -12.02 -12.94 0.98
C THR A 261 -10.93 -13.99 0.82
N SER A 262 -10.14 -13.89 -0.25
CA SER A 262 -8.93 -14.71 -0.39
C SER A 262 -8.01 -14.50 0.81
N ARG A 263 -7.67 -15.61 1.48
CA ARG A 263 -6.77 -15.60 2.66
C ARG A 263 -5.31 -15.66 2.28
N GLU A 264 -5.01 -15.94 1.02
CA GLU A 264 -3.67 -16.01 0.48
C GLU A 264 -3.36 -14.77 -0.36
N SER A 265 -2.09 -14.37 -0.38
CA SER A 265 -1.59 -13.38 -1.34
C SER A 265 -1.73 -13.92 -2.76
N ILE A 266 -2.12 -13.07 -3.69
CA ILE A 266 -2.15 -13.40 -5.12
C ILE A 266 -0.76 -13.81 -5.64
N PHE A 267 0.31 -13.39 -4.98
CA PHE A 267 1.67 -13.87 -5.21
C PHE A 267 1.75 -15.39 -5.26
N SER A 268 1.00 -16.09 -4.38
CA SER A 268 1.00 -17.55 -4.30
C SER A 268 0.53 -18.22 -5.59
N GLN A 269 -0.37 -17.58 -6.33
CA GLN A 269 -0.87 -18.08 -7.63
C GLN A 269 0.10 -17.75 -8.76
N LEU A 270 0.74 -16.60 -8.72
CA LEU A 270 1.64 -16.08 -9.76
C LEU A 270 3.05 -16.69 -9.68
N ALA A 271 3.54 -17.00 -8.46
CA ALA A 271 4.87 -17.56 -8.26
C ALA A 271 5.06 -18.86 -9.06
N GLY A 272 6.08 -18.87 -9.93
CA GLY A 272 6.42 -20.01 -10.76
C GLY A 272 5.42 -20.36 -11.88
N ALA A 273 4.49 -19.47 -12.22
CA ALA A 273 3.40 -19.76 -13.14
C ALA A 273 3.85 -19.78 -14.62
N ASP A 274 4.71 -18.87 -15.04
CA ASP A 274 5.25 -18.79 -16.40
C ASP A 274 6.68 -18.22 -16.41
N LYS A 275 7.49 -18.59 -17.42
CA LYS A 275 8.88 -18.12 -17.59
C LYS A 275 9.01 -16.62 -17.91
N ARG A 276 7.95 -16.00 -18.43
CA ARG A 276 7.87 -14.56 -18.71
C ARG A 276 7.17 -13.77 -17.61
N LEU A 277 6.87 -14.41 -16.47
CA LEU A 277 6.22 -13.76 -15.34
C LEU A 277 7.13 -13.80 -14.11
N VAL A 278 7.49 -12.61 -13.63
CA VAL A 278 8.16 -12.43 -12.35
C VAL A 278 7.12 -11.96 -11.33
N ALA A 279 6.84 -12.80 -10.34
CA ALA A 279 6.05 -12.41 -9.18
C ALA A 279 6.97 -11.84 -8.11
N VAL A 280 6.66 -10.64 -7.62
CA VAL A 280 7.39 -9.97 -6.55
C VAL A 280 6.44 -9.74 -5.39
N LYS A 281 6.75 -10.27 -4.21
CA LYS A 281 5.98 -10.00 -2.99
C LYS A 281 6.67 -8.94 -2.16
N LEU A 282 5.92 -7.90 -1.81
CA LEU A 282 6.29 -6.83 -0.90
C LEU A 282 5.42 -6.93 0.34
N ASP A 283 5.96 -7.37 1.46
CA ASP A 283 5.23 -7.50 2.71
C ASP A 283 6.07 -7.04 3.91
N GLY A 284 5.54 -7.17 5.12
CA GLY A 284 6.30 -6.78 6.30
C GLY A 284 5.50 -6.62 7.57
N ALA A 285 6.25 -6.51 8.66
CA ALA A 285 5.74 -6.42 10.02
C ALA A 285 4.98 -5.12 10.35
N THR A 286 5.01 -4.13 9.45
CA THR A 286 4.51 -2.78 9.73
C THR A 286 3.05 -2.78 10.21
N LYS A 287 2.15 -3.49 9.53
CA LYS A 287 0.71 -3.55 9.86
C LYS A 287 0.35 -4.93 10.41
N GLU A 288 0.93 -5.97 9.86
CA GLU A 288 0.67 -7.35 10.27
C GLU A 288 1.08 -7.62 11.72
N ASP A 289 2.16 -7.00 12.18
CA ASP A 289 2.68 -7.12 13.55
C ASP A 289 2.53 -5.82 14.37
N TYR A 290 1.79 -4.86 13.84
CA TYR A 290 1.54 -3.56 14.50
C TYR A 290 2.82 -2.83 14.91
N ALA A 291 3.85 -2.90 14.07
CA ALA A 291 5.21 -2.44 14.36
C ALA A 291 5.67 -1.31 13.41
N TRP A 292 4.82 -0.29 13.23
CA TRP A 292 5.03 0.78 12.24
C TRP A 292 6.38 1.47 12.36
N GLY A 293 6.84 1.70 13.59
CA GLY A 293 8.10 2.40 13.88
C GLY A 293 9.35 1.55 13.65
N LEU A 294 9.24 0.22 13.66
CA LEU A 294 10.38 -0.67 13.46
C LEU A 294 10.89 -0.68 12.02
N ARG A 295 10.07 -0.26 11.05
CA ARG A 295 10.48 -0.16 9.64
C ARG A 295 11.06 -1.46 9.10
N ILE A 296 10.31 -2.56 9.18
CA ILE A 296 10.69 -3.86 8.63
C ILE A 296 9.73 -4.24 7.51
N GLY A 297 10.29 -4.52 6.34
CA GLY A 297 9.61 -5.11 5.19
C GLY A 297 10.48 -6.19 4.56
N PHE A 298 9.90 -6.88 3.62
CA PHE A 298 10.56 -7.96 2.89
C PHE A 298 10.23 -7.88 1.41
N ILE A 299 11.18 -8.30 0.58
CA ILE A 299 10.97 -8.52 -0.84
C ILE A 299 11.30 -9.98 -1.15
N THR A 300 10.39 -10.66 -1.83
CA THR A 300 10.47 -12.08 -2.16
C THR A 300 10.10 -12.29 -3.62
N TYR A 301 10.81 -13.18 -4.31
CA TYR A 301 10.60 -13.47 -5.72
C TYR A 301 10.05 -14.87 -5.94
N GLY A 302 9.15 -15.00 -6.93
CA GLY A 302 8.68 -16.28 -7.45
C GLY A 302 8.78 -16.25 -8.98
N VAL A 303 9.62 -17.12 -9.55
CA VAL A 303 9.86 -17.21 -10.99
C VAL A 303 9.79 -18.66 -11.45
N SER A 304 9.33 -18.89 -12.67
CA SER A 304 9.19 -20.24 -13.23
C SER A 304 10.54 -20.77 -13.73
N GLY A 305 10.79 -22.07 -13.52
CA GLY A 305 12.00 -22.73 -13.99
C GLY A 305 13.28 -22.22 -13.32
N ALA A 306 13.15 -21.45 -12.24
CA ALA A 306 14.27 -20.98 -11.46
C ALA A 306 14.79 -22.12 -10.57
N ASP A 307 16.06 -22.44 -10.71
CA ASP A 307 16.79 -23.15 -9.69
C ASP A 307 17.22 -22.17 -8.57
N ASN A 308 17.81 -22.70 -7.52
CA ASN A 308 18.30 -21.89 -6.41
C ASN A 308 19.31 -20.82 -6.86
N THR A 309 20.04 -21.03 -7.94
CA THR A 309 21.04 -20.12 -8.46
C THR A 309 20.42 -18.82 -8.97
N VAL A 310 19.29 -18.90 -9.69
CA VAL A 310 18.55 -17.73 -10.19
C VAL A 310 17.92 -16.95 -9.03
N LEU A 311 17.31 -17.65 -8.08
CA LEU A 311 16.70 -17.01 -6.90
C LEU A 311 17.77 -16.30 -6.06
N GLU A 312 18.92 -16.94 -5.81
CA GLU A 312 20.06 -16.31 -5.13
C GLU A 312 20.63 -15.11 -5.91
N ALA A 313 20.64 -15.15 -7.23
CA ALA A 313 21.09 -14.03 -8.04
C ALA A 313 20.14 -12.81 -7.86
N LEU A 314 18.84 -13.02 -7.82
CA LEU A 314 17.85 -11.96 -7.53
C LEU A 314 18.02 -11.41 -6.11
N GLU A 315 18.23 -12.27 -5.13
CA GLU A 315 18.55 -11.85 -3.75
C GLU A 315 19.81 -11.00 -3.68
N LYS A 316 20.88 -11.40 -4.38
CA LYS A 316 22.15 -10.66 -4.43
C LYS A 316 21.99 -9.29 -5.09
N LYS A 317 21.20 -9.19 -6.18
CA LYS A 317 20.88 -7.91 -6.82
C LYS A 317 20.09 -6.99 -5.88
N THR A 318 19.07 -7.54 -5.22
CA THR A 318 18.28 -6.81 -4.21
C THR A 318 19.16 -6.30 -3.07
N ALA A 319 20.02 -7.16 -2.52
CA ALA A 319 20.97 -6.77 -1.48
C ALA A 319 22.00 -5.73 -1.98
N GLY A 320 22.36 -5.77 -3.25
CA GLY A 320 23.18 -4.76 -3.92
C GLY A 320 22.50 -3.38 -3.96
N CYS A 321 21.21 -3.33 -4.33
CA CYS A 321 20.39 -2.13 -4.25
C CYS A 321 20.35 -1.57 -2.81
N ILE A 322 20.07 -2.43 -1.83
CA ILE A 322 20.03 -2.03 -0.41
C ILE A 322 21.40 -1.49 0.02
N ARG A 323 22.48 -2.15 -0.37
CA ARG A 323 23.83 -1.71 -0.04
C ARG A 323 24.15 -0.32 -0.60
N GLY A 324 23.68 -0.02 -1.80
CA GLY A 324 23.85 1.29 -2.44
C GLY A 324 22.92 2.38 -1.88
N ASN A 325 21.78 2.01 -1.30
CA ASN A 325 20.80 2.95 -0.78
C ASN A 325 21.02 3.29 0.71
N ILE A 326 20.92 2.27 1.57
CA ILE A 326 20.90 2.45 3.03
C ILE A 326 21.90 1.56 3.76
N SER A 327 22.76 0.87 3.03
CA SER A 327 23.72 -0.14 3.53
C SER A 327 23.05 -1.43 4.01
N ASN A 328 22.12 -1.34 4.96
CA ASN A 328 21.34 -2.43 5.51
C ASN A 328 20.13 -1.87 6.30
N ALA A 329 19.09 -2.67 6.47
CA ALA A 329 17.99 -2.35 7.37
C ALA A 329 18.42 -2.50 8.84
N SER A 330 17.73 -1.82 9.75
CA SER A 330 18.04 -1.78 11.19
C SER A 330 18.21 -3.18 11.81
N HIS A 331 19.35 -3.43 12.44
CA HIS A 331 19.62 -4.67 13.16
C HIS A 331 18.67 -4.82 14.36
N LEU A 332 18.56 -3.78 15.19
CA LEU A 332 17.67 -3.75 16.35
C LEU A 332 16.25 -4.17 15.99
N SER A 333 15.70 -3.58 14.93
CA SER A 333 14.33 -3.87 14.50
C SER A 333 14.16 -5.32 14.08
N GLN A 334 15.12 -5.86 13.35
CA GLN A 334 15.11 -7.27 12.91
C GLN A 334 15.19 -8.22 14.08
N THR A 335 16.03 -7.92 15.06
CA THR A 335 16.17 -8.73 16.29
C THR A 335 14.87 -8.73 17.11
N ILE A 336 14.24 -7.56 17.28
CA ILE A 336 12.94 -7.47 18.00
C ILE A 336 11.88 -8.32 17.28
N LEU A 337 11.77 -8.20 15.97
CA LEU A 337 10.79 -8.97 15.21
C LEU A 337 11.07 -10.48 15.32
N LEU A 338 12.31 -10.90 15.15
CA LEU A 338 12.69 -12.32 15.26
C LEU A 338 12.35 -12.91 16.63
N LYS A 339 12.67 -12.19 17.71
CA LYS A 339 12.33 -12.58 19.09
C LYS A 339 10.80 -12.61 19.30
N SER A 340 10.08 -11.61 18.75
CA SER A 340 8.61 -11.58 18.80
C SER A 340 7.97 -12.77 18.10
N MET A 341 8.43 -13.13 16.89
CA MET A 341 7.94 -14.29 16.13
C MET A 341 8.29 -15.64 16.77
N ALA A 342 9.24 -15.67 17.68
CA ALA A 342 9.62 -16.87 18.46
C ALA A 342 8.89 -16.97 19.80
N ASP A 343 8.15 -15.95 20.22
CA ASP A 343 7.36 -15.95 21.46
C ASP A 343 6.21 -16.97 21.36
N GLU A 344 6.03 -17.77 22.39
CA GLU A 344 4.99 -18.82 22.44
C GLU A 344 3.56 -18.29 22.31
N ASN A 345 3.32 -17.03 22.70
CA ASN A 345 2.03 -16.37 22.65
C ASN A 345 1.86 -15.45 21.43
N TYR A 346 2.82 -15.42 20.48
CA TYR A 346 2.81 -14.53 19.34
C TYR A 346 1.50 -14.58 18.54
N GLU A 347 1.04 -15.77 18.19
CA GLU A 347 -0.21 -15.94 17.41
C GLU A 347 -1.45 -15.53 18.24
N ILE A 348 -1.44 -15.74 19.55
CA ILE A 348 -2.52 -15.34 20.47
C ILE A 348 -2.64 -13.81 20.47
N TYR A 349 -1.52 -13.11 20.65
CA TYR A 349 -1.50 -11.65 20.64
C TYR A 349 -1.96 -11.05 19.28
N LYS A 350 -1.56 -11.69 18.18
CA LYS A 350 -2.03 -11.28 16.83
C LYS A 350 -3.53 -11.46 16.69
N GLN A 351 -4.07 -12.60 17.12
CA GLN A 351 -5.50 -12.89 17.04
C GLN A 351 -6.35 -11.92 17.87
N GLU A 352 -5.91 -11.56 19.08
CA GLU A 352 -6.59 -10.57 19.91
C GLU A 352 -6.73 -9.21 19.19
N LYS A 353 -5.65 -8.73 18.57
CA LYS A 353 -5.65 -7.45 17.84
C LYS A 353 -6.43 -7.52 16.53
N PHE A 354 -6.39 -8.67 15.85
CA PHE A 354 -7.23 -8.92 14.68
C PHE A 354 -8.72 -8.85 15.02
N GLU A 355 -9.16 -9.49 16.12
CA GLU A 355 -10.58 -9.46 16.54
C GLU A 355 -11.05 -8.05 16.89
N LEU A 356 -10.20 -7.24 17.52
CA LEU A 356 -10.49 -5.83 17.78
C LEU A 356 -10.79 -5.06 16.48
N LEU A 357 -9.91 -5.20 15.49
CA LEU A 357 -10.07 -4.49 14.21
C LEU A 357 -11.27 -5.01 13.41
N LYS A 358 -11.50 -6.32 13.45
CA LYS A 358 -12.66 -6.96 12.82
C LYS A 358 -13.97 -6.43 13.39
N LYS A 359 -14.08 -6.28 14.72
CA LYS A 359 -15.28 -5.70 15.38
C LYS A 359 -15.55 -4.28 14.86
N ARG A 360 -14.53 -3.45 14.74
CA ARG A 360 -14.65 -2.08 14.20
C ARG A 360 -15.15 -2.07 12.76
N ALA A 361 -14.58 -2.89 11.89
CA ALA A 361 -15.01 -3.02 10.50
C ALA A 361 -16.48 -3.47 10.40
N LEU A 362 -16.87 -4.49 11.17
CA LEU A 362 -18.26 -4.98 11.21
C LEU A 362 -19.24 -3.97 11.79
N LYS A 363 -18.84 -3.19 12.81
CA LYS A 363 -19.64 -2.08 13.33
C LYS A 363 -19.93 -1.05 12.27
N ILE A 364 -18.92 -0.62 11.50
CA ILE A 364 -19.12 0.32 10.39
C ILE A 364 -20.09 -0.25 9.36
N LYS A 365 -19.93 -1.49 8.93
CA LYS A 365 -20.86 -2.13 8.00
C LYS A 365 -22.29 -2.14 8.52
N LYS A 366 -22.47 -2.34 9.83
CA LYS A 366 -23.78 -2.29 10.47
C LYS A 366 -24.39 -0.88 10.43
N VAL A 367 -23.61 0.14 10.77
CA VAL A 367 -24.06 1.55 10.77
C VAL A 367 -24.45 2.00 9.36
N LEU A 368 -23.63 1.68 8.36
CA LEU A 368 -23.83 2.07 6.97
C LEU A 368 -25.00 1.36 6.26
N LYS A 369 -25.60 0.33 6.87
CA LYS A 369 -26.86 -0.25 6.38
C LYS A 369 -28.07 0.66 6.59
N ASN A 370 -27.96 1.71 7.40
CA ASN A 370 -29.05 2.64 7.63
C ASN A 370 -29.29 3.48 6.36
N PRO A 371 -30.54 3.45 5.79
CA PRO A 371 -30.84 4.14 4.55
C PRO A 371 -30.72 5.66 4.63
N LYS A 372 -30.62 6.25 5.83
CA LYS A 372 -30.44 7.70 6.02
C LYS A 372 -29.19 8.26 5.31
N PHE A 373 -28.22 7.41 4.99
CA PHE A 373 -26.98 7.83 4.32
C PHE A 373 -27.06 7.81 2.78
N ASN A 374 -28.05 7.10 2.22
CA ASN A 374 -28.08 6.81 0.78
C ASN A 374 -28.18 8.06 -0.11
N ASP A 375 -28.77 9.14 0.37
CA ASP A 375 -28.92 10.39 -0.40
C ASP A 375 -27.64 11.26 -0.37
N PHE A 376 -26.63 10.90 0.41
CA PHE A 376 -25.45 11.72 0.68
C PHE A 376 -24.19 11.17 0.07
N PHE A 377 -23.99 9.84 0.14
CA PHE A 377 -22.80 9.18 -0.39
C PHE A 377 -23.06 7.72 -0.73
N ASP A 378 -22.19 7.18 -1.59
CA ASP A 378 -22.08 5.74 -1.84
C ASP A 378 -20.88 5.19 -1.05
N VAL A 379 -20.93 3.91 -0.69
CA VAL A 379 -19.87 3.24 0.07
C VAL A 379 -19.05 2.34 -0.89
N TYR A 380 -17.75 2.53 -0.93
CA TYR A 380 -16.87 1.59 -1.62
C TYR A 380 -16.87 0.23 -0.92
N PRO A 381 -16.78 -0.88 -1.66
CA PRO A 381 -16.69 -2.19 -1.03
C PRO A 381 -15.42 -2.29 -0.20
N PHE A 382 -15.54 -2.77 1.03
CA PHE A 382 -14.41 -3.05 1.91
C PHE A 382 -14.68 -4.31 2.74
N ASN A 383 -13.64 -5.11 2.97
CA ASN A 383 -13.72 -6.39 3.67
C ASN A 383 -12.45 -6.71 4.45
N SER A 384 -11.48 -5.77 4.47
CA SER A 384 -10.13 -6.02 4.97
C SER A 384 -9.39 -4.72 5.32
N GLY A 385 -8.14 -4.84 5.80
CA GLY A 385 -7.23 -3.71 6.01
C GLY A 385 -7.63 -2.77 7.14
N TYR A 386 -7.28 -1.49 7.00
CA TYR A 386 -7.48 -0.45 8.02
C TYR A 386 -8.49 0.63 7.61
N PHE A 387 -8.91 0.64 6.35
CA PHE A 387 -9.61 1.75 5.74
C PHE A 387 -10.94 1.34 5.15
N MET A 388 -11.83 2.31 5.03
CA MET A 388 -12.94 2.29 4.11
C MET A 388 -13.07 3.66 3.44
N CYS A 389 -13.78 3.71 2.32
CA CYS A 389 -14.01 4.93 1.58
C CYS A 389 -15.50 5.15 1.29
N ILE A 390 -15.89 6.41 1.21
CA ILE A 390 -17.19 6.85 0.70
C ILE A 390 -16.99 7.78 -0.50
N ARG A 391 -17.93 7.75 -1.45
CA ARG A 391 -18.02 8.65 -2.59
C ARG A 391 -19.17 9.62 -2.38
N LEU A 392 -18.86 10.89 -2.17
CA LEU A 392 -19.84 11.96 -1.96
C LEU A 392 -20.63 12.25 -3.25
N LYS A 393 -21.92 12.52 -3.13
CA LYS A 393 -22.78 12.82 -4.28
C LYS A 393 -22.69 14.27 -4.72
N ASP A 394 -22.91 15.20 -3.82
CA ASP A 394 -23.15 16.61 -4.17
C ASP A 394 -22.06 17.57 -3.70
N VAL A 395 -21.40 17.28 -2.57
CA VAL A 395 -20.39 18.16 -2.00
C VAL A 395 -18.98 17.78 -2.43
N ASP A 396 -18.06 18.74 -2.40
CA ASP A 396 -16.63 18.50 -2.61
C ASP A 396 -15.99 17.87 -1.37
N ALA A 397 -15.12 16.89 -1.58
CA ALA A 397 -14.53 16.11 -0.50
C ALA A 397 -13.57 16.93 0.38
N GLU A 398 -12.78 17.82 -0.21
CA GLU A 398 -11.88 18.67 0.58
C GLU A 398 -12.63 19.73 1.37
N VAL A 399 -13.68 20.32 0.77
CA VAL A 399 -14.55 21.27 1.47
C VAL A 399 -15.22 20.60 2.67
N LEU A 400 -15.76 19.39 2.48
CA LEU A 400 -16.35 18.62 3.60
C LEU A 400 -15.32 18.29 4.66
N ARG A 401 -14.13 17.82 4.26
CA ARG A 401 -13.05 17.48 5.19
C ARG A 401 -12.67 18.66 6.09
N VAL A 402 -12.49 19.84 5.49
CA VAL A 402 -12.15 21.06 6.24
C VAL A 402 -13.29 21.46 7.15
N HIS A 403 -14.53 21.43 6.65
CA HIS A 403 -15.73 21.76 7.46
C HIS A 403 -15.87 20.84 8.67
N LEU A 404 -15.67 19.52 8.50
CA LEU A 404 -15.72 18.55 9.60
C LEU A 404 -14.60 18.78 10.63
N LEU A 405 -13.42 19.15 10.16
CA LEU A 405 -12.30 19.43 11.03
C LEU A 405 -12.54 20.67 11.88
N ASP A 406 -12.99 21.77 11.28
CA ASP A 406 -13.14 23.07 11.93
C ASP A 406 -14.41 23.16 12.81
N ASN A 407 -15.52 22.51 12.40
CA ASN A 407 -16.80 22.64 13.10
C ASN A 407 -17.17 21.42 13.96
N TYR A 408 -16.64 20.23 13.64
CA TYR A 408 -16.97 19.00 14.34
C TYR A 408 -15.76 18.36 15.06
N GLY A 409 -14.57 18.98 15.01
CA GLY A 409 -13.35 18.41 15.60
C GLY A 409 -13.00 17.03 15.05
N THR A 410 -13.34 16.78 13.77
CA THR A 410 -13.25 15.45 13.16
C THR A 410 -12.29 15.44 11.97
N GLY A 411 -11.21 14.66 12.07
CA GLY A 411 -10.18 14.53 11.06
C GLY A 411 -10.39 13.30 10.17
N LEU A 412 -10.52 13.53 8.86
CA LEU A 412 -10.62 12.52 7.80
C LEU A 412 -9.61 12.82 6.69
N ILE A 413 -9.52 11.97 5.69
CA ILE A 413 -8.69 12.18 4.50
C ILE A 413 -9.58 12.33 3.27
N SER A 414 -9.44 13.42 2.52
CA SER A 414 -10.00 13.61 1.19
C SER A 414 -9.00 13.21 0.11
N PHE A 415 -9.48 12.69 -1.00
CA PHE A 415 -8.70 12.48 -2.22
C PHE A 415 -9.61 12.54 -3.45
N GLY A 416 -9.10 13.12 -4.56
CA GLY A 416 -9.97 13.52 -5.66
C GLY A 416 -11.06 14.48 -5.19
N GLU A 417 -12.07 14.73 -6.02
CA GLU A 417 -13.13 15.71 -5.74
C GLU A 417 -14.23 15.14 -4.82
N LYS A 418 -14.43 13.81 -4.81
CA LYS A 418 -15.60 13.18 -4.20
C LYS A 418 -15.31 12.14 -3.13
N ASN A 419 -14.05 11.82 -2.84
CA ASN A 419 -13.74 10.67 -2.01
C ASN A 419 -13.26 11.07 -0.62
N ILE A 420 -13.82 10.43 0.39
CA ILE A 420 -13.37 10.49 1.79
C ILE A 420 -12.91 9.11 2.22
N ARG A 421 -11.71 9.03 2.80
CA ARG A 421 -11.18 7.83 3.46
C ARG A 421 -11.30 7.94 4.96
N VAL A 422 -11.80 6.88 5.58
CA VAL A 422 -11.88 6.70 7.03
C VAL A 422 -10.90 5.60 7.46
N ALA A 423 -9.96 5.94 8.33
CA ALA A 423 -9.07 4.98 8.97
C ALA A 423 -9.76 4.39 10.22
N PHE A 424 -10.56 3.35 10.03
CA PHE A 424 -11.31 2.73 11.12
C PHE A 424 -10.42 2.02 12.15
N SER A 425 -9.18 1.73 11.77
CA SER A 425 -8.17 1.22 12.70
C SER A 425 -7.87 2.19 13.87
N CYS A 426 -8.18 3.48 13.70
CA CYS A 426 -7.99 4.51 14.72
C CYS A 426 -9.24 4.80 15.56
N LEU A 427 -10.41 4.23 15.19
CA LEU A 427 -11.67 4.50 15.86
C LEU A 427 -11.89 3.55 17.03
N GLU A 428 -12.51 4.02 18.09
CA GLU A 428 -13.17 3.14 19.04
C GLU A 428 -14.56 2.76 18.51
N GLU A 429 -15.08 1.60 18.93
CA GLU A 429 -16.35 1.09 18.42
C GLU A 429 -17.51 2.05 18.67
N ASN A 430 -17.50 2.77 19.81
CA ASN A 430 -18.52 3.75 20.17
C ASN A 430 -18.46 5.04 19.34
N ASP A 431 -17.31 5.36 18.74
CA ASP A 431 -17.14 6.58 17.94
C ASP A 431 -17.70 6.42 16.52
N VAL A 432 -18.00 5.20 16.09
CA VAL A 432 -18.43 4.92 14.72
C VAL A 432 -19.76 5.59 14.38
N ASP A 433 -20.75 5.47 15.23
CA ASP A 433 -22.07 6.10 15.01
C ASP A 433 -21.93 7.63 14.97
N ILE A 434 -21.16 8.19 15.92
CA ILE A 434 -20.91 9.64 16.04
C ILE A 434 -20.21 10.17 14.79
N LEU A 435 -19.21 9.46 14.30
CA LEU A 435 -18.47 9.85 13.10
C LEU A 435 -19.39 9.99 11.89
N PHE A 436 -20.23 8.98 11.63
CA PHE A 436 -21.12 9.03 10.47
C PHE A 436 -22.27 10.02 10.62
N ASP A 437 -22.70 10.31 11.84
CA ASP A 437 -23.65 11.40 12.13
C ASP A 437 -22.99 12.78 11.88
N TYR A 438 -21.73 12.97 12.24
CA TYR A 438 -21.00 14.19 11.91
C TYR A 438 -20.79 14.37 10.40
N ILE A 439 -20.46 13.29 9.67
CA ILE A 439 -20.38 13.34 8.21
C ILE A 439 -21.71 13.79 7.60
N LEU A 440 -22.81 13.20 8.06
CA LEU A 440 -24.16 13.55 7.60
C LEU A 440 -24.49 15.01 7.88
N SER A 441 -24.24 15.48 9.11
CA SER A 441 -24.48 16.86 9.51
C SER A 441 -23.63 17.84 8.70
N GLY A 442 -22.35 17.57 8.52
CA GLY A 442 -21.45 18.42 7.73
C GLY A 442 -21.87 18.52 6.26
N ILE A 443 -22.36 17.43 5.65
CA ILE A 443 -22.91 17.49 4.29
C ILE A 443 -24.18 18.36 4.25
N ASN A 444 -25.07 18.22 5.24
CA ASN A 444 -26.29 19.05 5.31
C ASN A 444 -25.96 20.53 5.51
N ASP A 445 -25.00 20.88 6.36
CA ASP A 445 -24.55 22.27 6.54
C ASP A 445 -24.12 22.88 5.22
N LEU A 446 -23.30 22.13 4.43
CA LEU A 446 -22.78 22.59 3.14
C LEU A 446 -23.84 22.62 2.02
N ARG A 447 -24.95 21.90 2.14
CA ARG A 447 -26.10 21.97 1.20
C ARG A 447 -27.01 23.15 1.47
N ASN A 448 -27.08 23.61 2.73
CA ASN A 448 -28.02 24.62 3.17
C ASN A 448 -27.40 26.01 3.36
N GLY A 449 -26.07 26.10 3.35
CA GLY A 449 -25.31 27.35 3.43
C GLY A 449 -24.74 27.76 2.09
#